data_77c279efa9984b69ed541134ca6e2e47
#
_entry.id   77c279efa9984b69ed541134ca6e2e47
#
_cell.length_a   1.000
_cell.length_b   1.000
_cell.length_c   1.000
_cell.angle_alpha   90.00
_cell.angle_beta   90.00
_cell.angle_gamma   90.00
#
_symmetry.space_group_name_H-M   'P 1'
#
loop_
_entity.id
_entity.type
_entity.pdbx_description
1 polymer ?
#
loop_
_entity_poly.entity_id
_entity_poly.type
_entity_poly.pdbx_seq_one_letter_code
_entity_poly.pdbx_strand_id
1 'polypeptide(L)'
;MINPVQESRKLVQEKNANNYRAWRTSDPHRYKKFIRCCIDHDLRLVIGHADYMVCLWDESVLKGGGTHGEVTMAYFVGKPVYLVNELSDEDLSGWISSCAAETFSSFDLLKTALLKQYKS
;
A
#
# COMPACT_ATOMS: atom_id res chain seq x y z
N MET A 1 -0.17 12.73 0.01
CA MET A 1 -0.62 11.32 0.10
C MET A 1 -0.23 10.57 -1.16
N ILE A 2 0.32 9.40 -1.01
CA ILE A 2 0.69 8.52 -2.12
C ILE A 2 -0.32 7.38 -2.20
N ASN A 3 -0.83 7.13 -3.41
CA ASN A 3 -1.72 6.01 -3.66
C ASN A 3 -0.95 4.91 -4.41
N PRO A 4 -0.59 3.80 -3.75
CA PRO A 4 0.19 2.73 -4.38
C PRO A 4 -0.46 2.12 -5.61
N VAL A 5 -1.81 2.04 -5.64
CA VAL A 5 -2.53 1.49 -6.79
C VAL A 5 -2.33 2.37 -8.03
N GLN A 6 -2.44 3.69 -7.88
CA GLN A 6 -2.22 4.62 -9.00
C GLN A 6 -0.77 4.60 -9.46
N GLU A 7 0.18 4.53 -8.54
CA GLU A 7 1.60 4.46 -8.89
C GLU A 7 1.93 3.17 -9.62
N SER A 8 1.33 2.05 -9.22
CA SER A 8 1.50 0.78 -9.92
C SER A 8 0.94 0.83 -11.34
N ARG A 9 -0.20 1.48 -11.55
CA ARG A 9 -0.78 1.68 -12.88
C ARG A 9 0.13 2.48 -13.78
N LYS A 10 0.72 3.55 -13.26
CA LYS A 10 1.68 4.36 -14.02
C LYS A 10 2.88 3.52 -14.45
N LEU A 11 3.40 2.71 -13.55
CA LEU A 11 4.55 1.86 -13.84
C LEU A 11 4.23 0.80 -14.89
N VAL A 12 3.03 0.22 -14.86
CA VAL A 12 2.56 -0.71 -15.88
C VAL A 12 2.55 -0.04 -17.27
N GLN A 13 2.05 1.20 -17.35
CA GLN A 13 2.02 1.94 -18.59
C GLN A 13 3.43 2.28 -19.09
N GLU A 14 4.30 2.77 -18.22
CA GLU A 14 5.68 3.13 -18.56
C GLU A 14 6.48 1.95 -19.10
N LYS A 15 6.28 0.76 -18.51
CA LYS A 15 6.99 -0.46 -18.88
C LYS A 15 6.29 -1.25 -19.99
N ASN A 16 5.15 -0.76 -20.49
CA ASN A 16 4.33 -1.46 -21.47
C ASN A 16 4.01 -2.89 -21.03
N ALA A 17 3.62 -3.00 -19.77
CA ALA A 17 3.44 -4.29 -19.08
C ALA A 17 1.97 -4.63 -18.82
N ASN A 18 1.08 -4.34 -19.81
CA ASN A 18 -0.35 -4.54 -19.64
C ASN A 18 -0.74 -6.00 -19.35
N ASN A 19 0.06 -6.96 -19.79
CA ASN A 19 -0.19 -8.39 -19.60
C ASN A 19 0.76 -9.01 -18.55
N TYR A 20 1.31 -8.20 -17.65
CA TYR A 20 2.33 -8.68 -16.72
C TYR A 20 1.85 -9.85 -15.84
N ARG A 21 0.56 -9.90 -15.51
CA ARG A 21 0.00 -10.98 -14.67
C ARG A 21 0.08 -12.34 -15.36
N ALA A 22 -0.08 -12.37 -16.68
CA ALA A 22 0.04 -13.60 -17.45
C ALA A 22 1.48 -14.13 -17.43
N TRP A 23 2.46 -13.28 -17.25
CA TRP A 23 3.87 -13.66 -17.20
C TRP A 23 4.21 -14.56 -16.02
N ARG A 24 3.39 -14.55 -14.99
CA ARG A 24 3.61 -15.39 -13.81
C ARG A 24 3.75 -16.87 -14.21
N THR A 25 3.01 -17.31 -15.21
CA THR A 25 3.06 -18.68 -15.73
C THR A 25 3.79 -18.78 -17.06
N SER A 26 3.62 -17.81 -17.97
CA SER A 26 4.21 -17.86 -19.30
C SER A 26 5.68 -17.46 -19.35
N ASP A 27 6.10 -16.54 -18.47
CA ASP A 27 7.49 -16.07 -18.39
C ASP A 27 7.79 -15.63 -16.94
N PRO A 28 8.01 -16.61 -16.04
CA PRO A 28 8.20 -16.30 -14.60
C PRO A 28 9.40 -15.40 -14.33
N HIS A 29 10.47 -15.50 -15.11
CA HIS A 29 11.65 -14.66 -14.93
C HIS A 29 11.35 -13.19 -15.21
N ARG A 30 10.63 -12.92 -16.31
CA ARG A 30 10.19 -11.58 -16.69
C ARG A 30 9.23 -11.02 -15.67
N TYR A 31 8.30 -11.85 -15.17
CA TYR A 31 7.34 -11.47 -14.13
C TYR A 31 8.08 -11.01 -12.87
N LYS A 32 9.01 -11.81 -12.39
CA LYS A 32 9.78 -11.50 -11.18
C LYS A 32 10.56 -10.20 -11.32
N LYS A 33 11.20 -10.01 -12.47
CA LYS A 33 11.96 -8.78 -12.74
C LYS A 33 11.06 -7.55 -12.73
N PHE A 34 9.87 -7.64 -13.34
CA PHE A 34 8.90 -6.56 -13.36
C PHE A 34 8.38 -6.26 -11.95
N ILE A 35 7.99 -7.29 -11.19
CA ILE A 35 7.48 -7.11 -9.82
C ILE A 35 8.54 -6.48 -8.91
N ARG A 36 9.79 -6.88 -9.04
CA ARG A 36 10.89 -6.25 -8.29
C ARG A 36 11.02 -4.76 -8.60
N CYS A 37 10.81 -4.38 -9.86
CA CYS A 37 10.80 -2.99 -10.26
C CYS A 37 9.66 -2.23 -9.58
N CYS A 38 8.46 -2.83 -9.49
CA CYS A 38 7.33 -2.25 -8.77
C CYS A 38 7.62 -2.10 -7.28
N ILE A 39 8.20 -3.12 -6.65
CA ILE A 39 8.57 -3.09 -5.22
C ILE A 39 9.53 -1.94 -4.95
N ASP A 40 10.60 -1.84 -5.73
CA ASP A 40 11.60 -0.79 -5.55
C ASP A 40 10.98 0.60 -5.71
N HIS A 41 10.13 0.77 -6.71
CA HIS A 41 9.44 2.04 -6.96
C HIS A 41 8.53 2.42 -5.80
N ASP A 42 7.68 1.50 -5.35
CA ASP A 42 6.72 1.76 -4.29
C ASP A 42 7.41 2.03 -2.95
N LEU A 43 8.43 1.26 -2.61
CA LEU A 43 9.16 1.46 -1.36
C LEU A 43 9.94 2.77 -1.34
N ARG A 44 10.50 3.18 -2.47
CA ARG A 44 11.18 4.49 -2.56
C ARG A 44 10.21 5.64 -2.35
N LEU A 45 8.97 5.53 -2.86
CA LEU A 45 7.94 6.54 -2.62
C LEU A 45 7.59 6.62 -1.14
N VAL A 46 7.38 5.48 -0.49
CA VAL A 46 7.06 5.43 0.94
C VAL A 46 8.20 6.02 1.78
N ILE A 47 9.44 5.65 1.49
CA ILE A 47 10.60 6.08 2.28
C ILE A 47 10.96 7.54 2.02
N GLY A 48 10.95 7.97 0.76
CA GLY A 48 11.54 9.23 0.33
C GLY A 48 10.59 10.39 0.16
N HIS A 49 9.32 10.13 -0.15
CA HIS A 49 8.39 11.18 -0.60
C HIS A 49 7.12 11.30 0.23
N ALA A 50 6.78 10.31 1.03
CA ALA A 50 5.55 10.32 1.80
C ALA A 50 5.78 10.87 3.21
N ASP A 51 4.92 11.78 3.65
CA ASP A 51 4.88 12.23 5.05
C ASP A 51 4.07 11.25 5.90
N TYR A 52 3.07 10.63 5.30
CA TYR A 52 2.24 9.60 5.92
C TYR A 52 1.64 8.72 4.82
N MET A 53 1.09 7.57 5.22
CA MET A 53 0.49 6.62 4.32
C MET A 53 -0.96 6.38 4.70
N VAL A 54 -1.86 6.35 3.71
CA VAL A 54 -3.27 5.98 3.90
C VAL A 54 -3.52 4.69 3.14
N CYS A 55 -4.06 3.68 3.83
CA CYS A 55 -4.35 2.39 3.23
C CYS A 55 -5.79 1.99 3.43
N LEU A 56 -6.43 1.53 2.36
CA LEU A 56 -7.70 0.83 2.43
C LEU A 56 -7.42 -0.65 2.66
N TRP A 57 -7.97 -1.21 3.73
CA TRP A 57 -7.80 -2.60 4.07
C TRP A 57 -9.12 -3.34 3.85
N ASP A 58 -9.25 -4.00 2.72
CA ASP A 58 -10.43 -4.73 2.30
C ASP A 58 -10.03 -6.14 1.83
N GLU A 59 -10.96 -6.86 1.22
CA GLU A 59 -10.71 -8.23 0.76
C GLU A 59 -9.60 -8.32 -0.28
N SER A 60 -9.33 -7.26 -1.02
CA SER A 60 -8.30 -7.28 -2.07
C SER A 60 -6.90 -7.50 -1.51
N VAL A 61 -6.63 -7.08 -0.26
CA VAL A 61 -5.31 -7.24 0.35
C VAL A 61 -5.03 -8.68 0.75
N LEU A 62 -6.05 -9.54 0.85
CA LEU A 62 -5.88 -10.93 1.25
C LEU A 62 -5.18 -11.77 0.17
N LYS A 63 -5.19 -11.33 -1.07
CA LYS A 63 -4.60 -12.05 -2.21
C LYS A 63 -3.19 -11.62 -2.57
N GLY A 64 -2.73 -10.49 -2.07
CA GLY A 64 -1.41 -9.95 -2.41
C GLY A 64 -0.64 -9.50 -1.19
N GLY A 65 0.68 -9.51 -1.27
CA GLY A 65 1.56 -9.13 -0.17
C GLY A 65 2.13 -7.72 -0.26
N GLY A 66 1.91 -7.01 -1.39
CA GLY A 66 2.54 -5.71 -1.63
C GLY A 66 2.17 -4.66 -0.60
N THR A 67 0.88 -4.52 -0.32
CA THR A 67 0.40 -3.53 0.66
C THR A 67 0.88 -3.87 2.07
N HIS A 68 0.97 -5.15 2.41
CA HIS A 68 1.55 -5.58 3.69
C HIS A 68 3.01 -5.09 3.82
N GLY A 69 3.80 -5.26 2.78
CA GLY A 69 5.19 -4.82 2.75
C GLY A 69 5.33 -3.31 2.87
N GLU A 70 4.51 -2.57 2.15
CA GLU A 70 4.52 -1.11 2.18
C GLU A 70 4.16 -0.57 3.56
N VAL A 71 3.13 -1.12 4.20
CA VAL A 71 2.73 -0.73 5.56
C VAL A 71 3.84 -1.02 6.55
N THR A 72 4.44 -2.21 6.47
CA THR A 72 5.55 -2.59 7.35
C THR A 72 6.74 -1.65 7.19
N MET A 73 7.10 -1.34 5.95
CA MET A 73 8.23 -0.45 5.67
C MET A 73 7.97 0.97 6.16
N ALA A 74 6.74 1.49 5.95
CA ALA A 74 6.36 2.82 6.44
C ALA A 74 6.52 2.89 7.96
N TYR A 75 6.02 1.87 8.67
CA TYR A 75 6.19 1.78 10.11
C TYR A 75 7.68 1.77 10.49
N PHE A 76 8.48 0.95 9.82
CA PHE A 76 9.90 0.79 10.13
C PHE A 76 10.68 2.09 9.98
N VAL A 77 10.37 2.89 8.96
CA VAL A 77 11.06 4.16 8.72
C VAL A 77 10.41 5.35 9.43
N GLY A 78 9.43 5.12 10.28
CA GLY A 78 8.82 6.16 11.10
C GLY A 78 7.77 7.00 10.41
N LYS A 79 7.18 6.52 9.31
CA LYS A 79 6.08 7.21 8.61
C LYS A 79 4.76 6.73 9.18
N PRO A 80 3.88 7.63 9.65
CA PRO A 80 2.58 7.21 10.18
C PRO A 80 1.72 6.52 9.12
N VAL A 81 1.07 5.42 9.48
CA VAL A 81 0.14 4.69 8.63
C VAL A 81 -1.26 4.87 9.19
N TYR A 82 -2.17 5.36 8.35
CA TYR A 82 -3.58 5.51 8.68
C TYR A 82 -4.37 4.49 7.88
N LEU A 83 -5.05 3.61 8.58
CA LEU A 83 -5.71 2.45 8.01
C LEU A 83 -7.22 2.64 8.00
N VAL A 84 -7.87 2.41 6.86
CA VAL A 84 -9.33 2.28 6.79
C VAL A 84 -9.62 0.79 6.65
N ASN A 85 -10.15 0.18 7.71
CA ASN A 85 -10.40 -1.25 7.75
C ASN A 85 -11.86 -1.56 7.44
N GLU A 86 -12.10 -2.22 6.31
CA GLU A 86 -13.42 -2.70 5.91
C GLU A 86 -13.63 -4.18 6.24
N LEU A 87 -12.60 -4.86 6.73
CA LEU A 87 -12.73 -6.24 7.20
C LEU A 87 -13.22 -6.25 8.65
N SER A 88 -13.65 -7.42 9.12
CA SER A 88 -13.92 -7.56 10.55
C SER A 88 -12.62 -7.38 11.35
N ASP A 89 -12.72 -6.97 12.61
CA ASP A 89 -11.53 -6.81 13.44
C ASP A 89 -10.76 -8.13 13.60
N GLU A 90 -11.46 -9.25 13.56
CA GLU A 90 -10.83 -10.57 13.65
C GLU A 90 -10.02 -10.91 12.40
N ASP A 91 -10.42 -10.43 11.24
CA ASP A 91 -9.74 -10.67 9.97
C ASP A 91 -8.59 -9.71 9.72
N LEU A 92 -8.48 -8.65 10.49
CA LEU A 92 -7.36 -7.72 10.40
C LEU A 92 -6.15 -8.31 11.11
N SER A 93 -5.06 -8.47 10.36
CA SER A 93 -3.80 -8.99 10.90
C SER A 93 -3.32 -8.17 12.10
N GLY A 94 -2.91 -8.85 13.16
CA GLY A 94 -2.29 -8.19 14.32
C GLY A 94 -1.01 -7.46 13.96
N TRP A 95 -0.25 -7.98 13.01
CA TRP A 95 0.95 -7.32 12.49
C TRP A 95 0.59 -5.98 11.87
N ILE A 96 -0.40 -5.96 10.99
CA ILE A 96 -0.80 -4.75 10.27
C ILE A 96 -1.46 -3.73 11.21
N SER A 97 -2.34 -4.17 12.09
CA SER A 97 -2.98 -3.27 13.04
C SER A 97 -1.95 -2.63 13.97
N SER A 98 -0.89 -3.35 14.30
CA SER A 98 0.19 -2.83 15.15
C SER A 98 1.12 -1.87 14.41
N CYS A 99 1.24 -2.00 13.09
CA CYS A 99 1.99 -1.03 12.27
C CYS A 99 1.24 0.28 12.07
N ALA A 100 -0.10 0.27 12.18
CA ALA A 100 -0.91 1.46 11.95
C ALA A 100 -0.83 2.41 13.14
N ALA A 101 -0.68 3.70 12.86
CA ALA A 101 -0.77 4.74 13.87
C ALA A 101 -2.21 4.84 14.37
N GLU A 102 -3.18 4.78 13.47
CA GLU A 102 -4.60 4.74 13.78
C GLU A 102 -5.35 3.91 12.75
N THR A 103 -6.44 3.27 13.17
CA THR A 103 -7.32 2.49 12.31
C THR A 103 -8.73 3.07 12.38
N PHE A 104 -9.34 3.27 11.23
CA PHE A 104 -10.67 3.87 11.09
C PHE A 104 -11.61 2.89 10.40
N SER A 105 -12.91 3.00 10.73
CA SER A 105 -13.93 2.18 10.08
C SER A 105 -14.47 2.78 8.77
N SER A 106 -14.14 4.05 8.50
CA SER A 106 -14.57 4.73 7.27
C SER A 106 -13.60 5.80 6.85
N PHE A 107 -13.64 6.17 5.57
CA PHE A 107 -12.85 7.29 5.05
C PHE A 107 -13.27 8.63 5.66
N ASP A 108 -14.54 8.81 6.00
CA ASP A 108 -15.00 10.06 6.60
C ASP A 108 -14.36 10.30 7.96
N LEU A 109 -14.25 9.26 8.77
CA LEU A 109 -13.57 9.34 10.06
C LEU A 109 -12.09 9.64 9.89
N LEU A 110 -11.44 8.98 8.94
CA LEU A 110 -10.04 9.24 8.61
C LEU A 110 -9.84 10.69 8.17
N LYS A 111 -10.67 11.18 7.26
CA LYS A 111 -10.59 12.54 6.74
C LYS A 111 -10.70 13.56 7.85
N THR A 112 -11.66 13.36 8.76
CA THR A 112 -11.85 14.26 9.91
C THR A 112 -10.61 14.28 10.80
N ALA A 113 -10.03 13.13 11.09
CA ALA A 113 -8.84 13.02 11.91
C ALA A 113 -7.62 13.69 11.25
N LEU A 114 -7.42 13.49 9.95
CA LEU A 114 -6.31 14.10 9.22
C LEU A 114 -6.44 15.62 9.15
N LEU A 115 -7.66 16.14 8.97
CA LEU A 115 -7.89 17.58 8.95
C LEU A 115 -7.54 18.23 10.29
N LYS A 116 -7.76 17.53 11.41
CA LYS A 116 -7.37 18.02 12.73
C LYS A 116 -5.86 17.96 12.94
N GLN A 117 -5.22 16.90 12.50
CA GLN A 117 -3.81 16.65 12.77
C GLN A 117 -2.89 17.47 11.88
N TYR A 118 -3.24 17.62 10.60
CA TYR A 118 -2.41 18.28 9.59
C TYR A 118 -2.95 19.66 9.18
N LYS A 119 -3.85 20.22 9.95
CA LYS A 119 -4.36 21.55 9.69
C LYS A 119 -3.27 22.57 9.96
N SER A 120 -2.95 23.34 8.95
CA SER A 120 -2.01 24.45 9.08
C SER A 120 -2.71 25.72 9.53
#